data_b916b9accd220ed7177563d4278610fb
#
_entry.id   b916b9accd220ed7177563d4278610fb
#
_cell.length_a   1.000
_cell.length_b   1.000
_cell.length_c   1.000
_cell.angle_alpha   90.00
_cell.angle_beta   90.00
_cell.angle_gamma   90.00
#
_symmetry.space_group_name_H-M   'P 1'
#
loop_
_entity.id
_entity.type
_entity.pdbx_description
1 polymer ?
#
loop_
_entity_poly.entity_id
_entity_poly.type
_entity_poly.pdbx_seq_one_letter_code
_entity_poly.pdbx_strand_id
1 'polypeptide(L)'
;MVLQRCVVSSVMGCVNSAPPPCRSRIGYRYRVTGQQQSDTESGWLRREEDSAGDDVGAVVLAWRTAAGRTQADVAGLLGTTQQHLSQIETGVRPAPLELRRKMATELGIAAEDLGLCSEQTRKLVSRDDASPEIAASRLRWREERRWLNQHRAELAKLAVQLYPAEYRLPRTAVLANPAWLAGEPVELGSLALRLDEEPQTVEVNGTEPESELTRPLRTAGLRFERYTSAMKHLNPPRLFKGGPSYRLLDVSLARWRLEFGMGAYFDKIDVCEALAHEVATVCLDEGVSGSPERLRERLPFRKLIGDPFDPQRRTIIPAIATLTIRLRRYPAEPSFLLHWRDPSKVATSGGTYGVIPTGEFEPSSVALWDRRNDFDLWRNMVREYSEELLGEPEHDGTRSRPIDYEHWPLFQRLQAARADGSVSAFFLGFSVDALTLSTNVLTVVVLDDDVFTEVFGSTVRFNEEGEIVAVGGGTPAEGVPFTETAVRRMLETEPMSASGAACLALAWKHRDSLGL
;
A
#
# COMPACT_ATOMS: atom_id res chain seq x y z
N MET A 1 -5.73 8.48 1.56
CA MET A 1 -5.09 8.06 0.31
C MET A 1 -3.76 7.38 0.55
N VAL A 2 -2.89 7.96 1.32
CA VAL A 2 -1.56 7.43 1.63
C VAL A 2 -1.59 6.12 2.42
N LEU A 3 -2.47 5.98 3.36
CA LEU A 3 -2.63 4.76 4.15
C LEU A 3 -3.00 3.51 3.36
N GLN A 4 -3.57 3.65 2.16
CA GLN A 4 -3.75 2.49 1.28
C GLN A 4 -2.43 1.89 0.79
N ARG A 5 -1.36 2.66 0.78
CA ARG A 5 -0.05 2.15 0.39
C ARG A 5 0.55 1.25 1.43
N CYS A 6 0.28 1.51 2.69
CA CYS A 6 0.81 0.71 3.77
C CYS A 6 0.01 -0.53 4.09
N VAL A 7 -1.23 -0.52 3.72
CA VAL A 7 -2.17 -1.53 4.17
C VAL A 7 -2.70 -2.29 2.99
N VAL A 8 -1.78 -2.80 2.28
CA VAL A 8 -2.07 -3.72 1.20
C VAL A 8 -2.73 -4.98 1.69
N SER A 9 -2.44 -5.35 2.89
CA SER A 9 -3.22 -6.39 3.54
C SER A 9 -4.70 -6.10 3.59
N SER A 10 -5.14 -4.96 3.19
CA SER A 10 -6.45 -4.47 3.41
C SER A 10 -7.24 -4.18 2.18
N VAL A 11 -6.96 -4.81 1.12
CA VAL A 11 -7.81 -4.73 -0.05
C VAL A 11 -9.06 -5.58 0.11
N MET A 12 -9.96 -5.00 0.40
CA MET A 12 -11.36 -5.00 0.60
C MET A 12 -12.30 -5.73 -0.24
N GLY A 13 -13.21 -6.41 0.42
CA GLY A 13 -14.55 -6.63 -0.08
C GLY A 13 -15.43 -5.37 0.08
N CYS A 14 -15.74 -4.68 -0.98
CA CYS A 14 -16.89 -3.78 -0.96
C CYS A 14 -18.16 -4.60 -0.84
N VAL A 15 -18.79 -4.54 0.30
CA VAL A 15 -20.19 -4.98 0.44
C VAL A 15 -21.04 -4.00 -0.35
N ASN A 16 -21.78 -4.51 -1.33
CA ASN A 16 -22.83 -3.78 -2.03
C ASN A 16 -23.87 -3.29 -1.03
N SER A 17 -23.79 -2.04 -0.63
CA SER A 17 -24.90 -1.27 -0.14
C SER A 17 -24.95 0.02 -0.95
N ALA A 18 -26.01 0.17 -1.72
CA ALA A 18 -26.27 1.37 -2.48
C ALA A 18 -26.31 2.59 -1.55
N PRO A 19 -25.67 3.72 -1.92
CA PRO A 19 -25.77 4.93 -1.13
C PRO A 19 -27.16 5.54 -1.24
N PRO A 20 -27.64 6.20 -0.17
CA PRO A 20 -28.87 6.99 -0.24
C PRO A 20 -28.67 8.21 -1.17
N PRO A 21 -29.72 8.72 -1.80
CA PRO A 21 -29.59 9.78 -2.77
C PRO A 21 -29.19 11.10 -2.11
N CYS A 22 -28.07 11.64 -2.49
CA CYS A 22 -27.64 12.97 -2.14
C CYS A 22 -28.41 13.99 -2.98
N ARG A 23 -29.27 14.80 -2.30
CA ARG A 23 -29.94 15.95 -2.89
C ARG A 23 -29.00 17.16 -2.91
N SER A 24 -28.54 17.56 -4.06
CA SER A 24 -28.26 18.97 -4.30
C SER A 24 -28.72 19.37 -5.71
N ARG A 25 -29.65 20.34 -5.71
CA ARG A 25 -30.25 20.95 -6.88
C ARG A 25 -29.24 21.91 -7.53
N ILE A 26 -28.96 21.74 -8.80
CA ILE A 26 -28.87 22.87 -9.76
C ILE A 26 -29.49 22.36 -11.06
N GLY A 27 -30.59 22.98 -11.45
CA GLY A 27 -31.35 22.59 -12.62
C GLY A 27 -30.80 23.21 -13.89
N TYR A 28 -30.76 22.44 -14.94
CA TYR A 28 -31.00 22.93 -16.29
C TYR A 28 -32.05 22.05 -16.96
N ARG A 29 -33.17 22.72 -17.32
CA ARG A 29 -34.27 22.12 -18.09
C ARG A 29 -33.84 21.99 -19.54
N TYR A 30 -33.88 20.77 -20.06
CA TYR A 30 -34.18 20.59 -21.48
C TYR A 30 -35.38 19.65 -21.61
N ARG A 31 -36.36 20.16 -22.36
CA ARG A 31 -37.61 19.53 -22.72
C ARG A 31 -37.33 18.47 -23.79
N VAL A 32 -37.70 17.24 -23.58
CA VAL A 32 -37.86 16.24 -24.64
C VAL A 32 -39.28 15.72 -24.58
N THR A 33 -39.97 15.98 -25.67
CA THR A 33 -41.29 15.43 -25.98
C THR A 33 -41.14 14.06 -26.64
N GLY A 34 -41.84 13.07 -26.14
CA GLY A 34 -42.63 12.11 -26.93
C GLY A 34 -41.99 10.80 -27.36
N GLN A 35 -42.63 9.74 -26.87
CA GLN A 35 -42.91 8.44 -27.48
C GLN A 35 -41.93 7.25 -27.20
N GLN A 36 -42.33 6.47 -26.25
CA GLN A 36 -42.84 5.07 -26.32
C GLN A 36 -41.84 3.95 -26.66
N GLN A 37 -41.64 3.17 -25.58
CA GLN A 37 -41.70 1.70 -25.46
C GLN A 37 -40.84 0.80 -26.33
N SER A 38 -40.24 -0.12 -25.59
CA SER A 38 -39.58 -1.39 -25.95
C SER A 38 -38.12 -1.24 -26.32
N ASP A 39 -37.27 -1.54 -25.34
CA ASP A 39 -36.04 -2.33 -25.47
C ASP A 39 -35.22 -2.24 -24.18
N THR A 40 -35.62 -3.05 -23.17
CA THR A 40 -34.97 -3.01 -21.83
C THR A 40 -33.97 -4.14 -21.58
N GLU A 41 -33.49 -4.85 -22.58
CA GLU A 41 -32.51 -5.93 -22.35
C GLU A 41 -31.13 -5.74 -23.02
N SER A 42 -30.98 -4.77 -23.92
CA SER A 42 -29.68 -4.57 -24.61
C SER A 42 -28.80 -3.44 -24.05
N GLY A 43 -29.30 -2.71 -23.05
CA GLY A 43 -28.62 -1.51 -22.51
C GLY A 43 -27.55 -1.81 -21.44
N TRP A 44 -27.56 -2.98 -20.82
CA TRP A 44 -26.63 -3.33 -19.74
C TRP A 44 -25.31 -3.92 -20.23
N LEU A 45 -25.32 -4.59 -21.39
CA LEU A 45 -24.13 -5.21 -21.95
C LEU A 45 -23.15 -4.21 -22.61
N ARG A 46 -23.59 -2.98 -22.92
CA ARG A 46 -22.71 -1.96 -23.52
C ARG A 46 -21.93 -1.11 -22.50
N ARG A 47 -22.24 -1.15 -21.20
CA ARG A 47 -21.51 -0.40 -20.16
C ARG A 47 -20.32 -1.13 -19.57
N GLU A 48 -20.23 -2.44 -19.72
CA GLU A 48 -19.08 -3.21 -19.24
C GLU A 48 -17.88 -3.19 -20.21
N GLU A 49 -18.11 -2.87 -21.49
CA GLU A 49 -17.00 -2.73 -22.46
C GLU A 49 -16.22 -1.42 -22.33
N ASP A 50 -16.79 -0.36 -21.72
CA ASP A 50 -16.14 0.93 -21.57
C ASP A 50 -15.23 1.03 -20.32
N SER A 51 -15.42 0.21 -19.30
CA SER A 51 -14.61 0.29 -18.08
C SER A 51 -13.19 -0.32 -18.18
N ALA A 52 -12.93 -1.14 -19.20
CA ALA A 52 -11.59 -1.63 -19.51
C ALA A 52 -10.72 -0.58 -20.26
N GLY A 53 -11.28 0.58 -20.58
CA GLY A 53 -10.64 1.66 -21.33
C GLY A 53 -9.94 2.72 -20.49
N ASP A 54 -10.27 2.85 -19.21
CA ASP A 54 -9.82 3.99 -18.41
C ASP A 54 -8.35 3.91 -17.96
N ASP A 55 -7.73 2.73 -18.01
CA ASP A 55 -6.37 2.49 -17.55
C ASP A 55 -5.29 2.64 -18.63
N VAL A 56 -5.67 2.57 -19.91
CA VAL A 56 -4.72 2.67 -21.04
C VAL A 56 -4.02 4.03 -21.08
N GLY A 57 -4.71 5.08 -20.70
CA GLY A 57 -4.14 6.43 -20.62
C GLY A 57 -3.00 6.51 -19.61
N ALA A 58 -3.21 5.97 -18.42
CA ALA A 58 -2.21 5.93 -17.36
C ALA A 58 -0.99 5.07 -17.76
N VAL A 59 -1.22 3.93 -18.42
CA VAL A 59 -0.15 3.04 -18.92
C VAL A 59 0.72 3.76 -19.95
N VAL A 60 0.10 4.44 -20.91
CA VAL A 60 0.84 5.19 -21.95
C VAL A 60 1.59 6.38 -21.38
N LEU A 61 0.98 7.11 -20.45
CA LEU A 61 1.63 8.20 -19.72
C LEU A 61 2.85 7.71 -18.96
N ALA A 62 2.72 6.61 -18.21
CA ALA A 62 3.81 5.99 -17.47
C ALA A 62 4.96 5.57 -18.39
N TRP A 63 4.65 4.87 -19.49
CA TRP A 63 5.64 4.47 -20.49
C TRP A 63 6.35 5.68 -21.10
N ARG A 64 5.60 6.70 -21.53
CA ARG A 64 6.15 7.90 -22.16
C ARG A 64 7.10 8.64 -21.21
N THR A 65 6.69 8.78 -19.96
CA THR A 65 7.48 9.46 -18.92
C THR A 65 8.75 8.68 -18.61
N ALA A 66 8.64 7.36 -18.45
CA ALA A 66 9.79 6.47 -18.23
C ALA A 66 10.78 6.49 -19.41
N ALA A 67 10.27 6.61 -20.64
CA ALA A 67 11.10 6.71 -21.84
C ALA A 67 11.68 8.13 -22.08
N GLY A 68 11.37 9.13 -21.25
CA GLY A 68 11.81 10.51 -21.41
C GLY A 68 11.30 11.18 -22.71
N ARG A 69 10.14 10.75 -23.22
CA ARG A 69 9.59 11.21 -24.49
C ARG A 69 8.52 12.27 -24.30
N THR A 70 8.46 13.23 -25.24
CA THR A 70 7.37 14.21 -25.27
C THR A 70 6.08 13.58 -25.85
N GLN A 71 4.92 14.18 -25.56
CA GLN A 71 3.66 13.76 -26.19
C GLN A 71 3.70 13.85 -27.72
N ALA A 72 4.43 14.83 -28.27
CA ALA A 72 4.60 14.99 -29.70
C ALA A 72 5.40 13.82 -30.32
N ASP A 73 6.47 13.38 -29.67
CA ASP A 73 7.29 12.25 -30.12
C ASP A 73 6.47 10.97 -30.16
N VAL A 74 5.73 10.67 -29.09
CA VAL A 74 4.91 9.46 -29.00
C VAL A 74 3.74 9.51 -29.96
N ALA A 75 3.11 10.67 -30.13
CA ALA A 75 2.06 10.86 -31.11
C ALA A 75 2.57 10.60 -32.55
N GLY A 76 3.79 11.06 -32.86
CA GLY A 76 4.46 10.79 -34.12
C GLY A 76 4.70 9.29 -34.35
N LEU A 77 5.22 8.57 -33.36
CA LEU A 77 5.43 7.11 -33.43
C LEU A 77 4.13 6.34 -33.66
N LEU A 78 3.05 6.78 -33.01
CA LEU A 78 1.74 6.14 -33.11
C LEU A 78 0.94 6.57 -34.34
N GLY A 79 1.40 7.58 -35.10
CA GLY A 79 0.68 8.14 -36.22
C GLY A 79 -0.63 8.84 -35.82
N THR A 80 -0.62 9.53 -34.66
CA THR A 80 -1.75 10.28 -34.11
C THR A 80 -1.37 11.73 -33.82
N THR A 81 -2.29 12.55 -33.31
CA THR A 81 -1.98 13.93 -32.94
C THR A 81 -1.62 14.03 -31.46
N GLN A 82 -0.78 15.00 -31.09
CA GLN A 82 -0.43 15.29 -29.72
C GLN A 82 -1.69 15.53 -28.86
N GLN A 83 -2.66 16.28 -29.38
CA GLN A 83 -3.91 16.57 -28.69
C GLN A 83 -4.72 15.28 -28.40
N HIS A 84 -4.77 14.35 -29.37
CA HIS A 84 -5.46 13.08 -29.19
C HIS A 84 -4.76 12.21 -28.15
N LEU A 85 -3.42 12.15 -28.17
CA LEU A 85 -2.64 11.43 -27.18
C LEU A 85 -2.84 12.01 -25.77
N SER A 86 -2.82 13.34 -25.65
CA SER A 86 -3.09 14.04 -24.39
C SER A 86 -4.48 13.73 -23.82
N GLN A 87 -5.51 13.67 -24.67
CA GLN A 87 -6.87 13.28 -24.25
C GLN A 87 -6.94 11.82 -23.76
N ILE A 88 -6.13 10.94 -24.34
CA ILE A 88 -6.04 9.54 -23.91
C ILE A 88 -5.31 9.45 -22.57
N GLU A 89 -4.16 10.10 -22.42
CA GLU A 89 -3.36 10.11 -21.19
C GLU A 89 -4.12 10.70 -19.99
N THR A 90 -4.99 11.67 -20.24
CA THR A 90 -5.84 12.30 -19.19
C THR A 90 -7.17 11.58 -18.97
N GLY A 91 -7.43 10.46 -19.66
CA GLY A 91 -8.69 9.72 -19.54
C GLY A 91 -9.93 10.41 -20.14
N VAL A 92 -9.75 11.57 -20.78
CA VAL A 92 -10.85 12.32 -21.43
C VAL A 92 -11.42 11.55 -22.61
N ARG A 93 -10.59 10.73 -23.26
CA ARG A 93 -10.99 9.94 -24.41
C ARG A 93 -10.36 8.54 -24.36
N PRO A 94 -11.15 7.47 -24.56
CA PRO A 94 -10.60 6.11 -24.59
C PRO A 94 -9.74 5.91 -25.83
N ALA A 95 -8.65 5.13 -25.69
CA ALA A 95 -7.79 4.78 -26.81
C ALA A 95 -8.51 3.76 -27.73
N PRO A 96 -8.66 4.05 -29.05
CA PRO A 96 -9.23 3.09 -30.00
C PRO A 96 -8.40 1.82 -30.11
N LEU A 97 -9.06 0.68 -30.39
CA LEU A 97 -8.43 -0.64 -30.48
C LEU A 97 -7.19 -0.67 -31.40
N GLU A 98 -7.27 -0.02 -32.57
CA GLU A 98 -6.15 0.06 -33.51
C GLU A 98 -4.96 0.84 -32.93
N LEU A 99 -5.25 1.88 -32.15
CA LEU A 99 -4.19 2.66 -31.50
C LEU A 99 -3.54 1.87 -30.37
N ARG A 100 -4.32 1.10 -29.59
CA ARG A 100 -3.79 0.18 -28.58
C ARG A 100 -2.88 -0.88 -29.18
N ARG A 101 -3.24 -1.43 -30.36
CA ARG A 101 -2.37 -2.37 -31.10
C ARG A 101 -1.04 -1.73 -31.51
N LYS A 102 -1.09 -0.49 -32.01
CA LYS A 102 0.13 0.26 -32.33
C LYS A 102 0.96 0.55 -31.07
N MET A 103 0.35 0.87 -29.95
CA MET A 103 1.06 1.04 -28.68
C MET A 103 1.79 -0.24 -28.27
N ALA A 104 1.18 -1.41 -28.46
CA ALA A 104 1.84 -2.67 -28.19
C ALA A 104 3.04 -2.94 -29.13
N THR A 105 2.90 -2.66 -30.43
CA THR A 105 3.95 -2.94 -31.43
C THR A 105 5.05 -1.88 -31.45
N GLU A 106 4.70 -0.60 -31.43
CA GLU A 106 5.65 0.50 -31.61
C GLU A 106 6.32 0.94 -30.30
N LEU A 107 5.61 0.80 -29.16
CA LEU A 107 6.12 1.21 -27.86
C LEU A 107 6.57 0.02 -27.01
N GLY A 108 6.29 -1.22 -27.43
CA GLY A 108 6.63 -2.42 -26.67
C GLY A 108 5.85 -2.57 -25.36
N ILE A 109 4.70 -1.89 -25.23
CA ILE A 109 3.84 -2.01 -24.05
C ILE A 109 3.13 -3.37 -24.12
N ALA A 110 3.08 -4.09 -23.00
CA ALA A 110 2.45 -5.40 -22.96
C ALA A 110 0.97 -5.31 -23.42
N ALA A 111 0.57 -6.20 -24.30
CA ALA A 111 -0.77 -6.21 -24.90
C ALA A 111 -1.88 -6.27 -23.83
N GLU A 112 -1.60 -6.94 -22.70
CA GLU A 112 -2.51 -7.09 -21.58
C GLU A 112 -2.76 -5.77 -20.85
N ASP A 113 -1.72 -4.94 -20.68
CA ASP A 113 -1.81 -3.61 -20.05
C ASP A 113 -2.62 -2.63 -20.90
N LEU A 114 -2.69 -2.91 -22.21
CA LEU A 114 -3.50 -2.15 -23.17
C LEU A 114 -4.91 -2.71 -23.35
N GLY A 115 -5.29 -3.72 -22.57
CA GLY A 115 -6.59 -4.40 -22.71
C GLY A 115 -6.75 -5.13 -24.06
N LEU A 116 -5.65 -5.52 -24.70
CA LEU A 116 -5.63 -6.28 -25.96
C LEU A 116 -5.63 -7.77 -25.64
N CYS A 117 -6.80 -8.38 -25.62
CA CYS A 117 -6.90 -9.84 -25.65
C CYS A 117 -6.82 -10.34 -27.10
N SER A 118 -6.14 -11.46 -27.33
CA SER A 118 -6.21 -12.10 -28.65
C SER A 118 -7.67 -12.46 -28.96
N GLU A 119 -8.04 -12.42 -30.24
CA GLU A 119 -9.41 -12.75 -30.67
C GLU A 119 -9.80 -14.20 -30.29
N GLN A 120 -8.81 -15.08 -30.18
CA GLN A 120 -8.97 -16.44 -29.68
C GLN A 120 -9.25 -16.45 -28.18
N THR A 121 -8.57 -15.62 -27.38
CA THR A 121 -8.80 -15.46 -25.93
C THR A 121 -10.17 -14.82 -25.67
N ARG A 122 -10.60 -13.85 -26.51
CA ARG A 122 -11.94 -13.23 -26.41
C ARG A 122 -13.08 -14.22 -26.68
N LYS A 123 -12.91 -15.13 -27.67
CA LYS A 123 -13.89 -16.21 -27.94
C LYS A 123 -13.92 -17.27 -26.84
N LEU A 124 -12.78 -17.56 -26.21
CA LEU A 124 -12.68 -18.46 -25.07
C LEU A 124 -13.32 -17.82 -23.82
N VAL A 125 -12.96 -16.57 -23.51
CA VAL A 125 -13.51 -15.83 -22.34
C VAL A 125 -15.02 -15.72 -22.41
N SER A 126 -15.61 -15.40 -23.57
CA SER A 126 -17.07 -15.27 -23.71
C SER A 126 -17.83 -16.61 -23.60
N ARG A 127 -17.17 -17.73 -23.89
CA ARG A 127 -17.75 -19.08 -23.67
C ARG A 127 -17.54 -19.59 -22.25
N ASP A 128 -16.41 -19.25 -21.63
CA ASP A 128 -15.98 -19.79 -20.33
C ASP A 128 -16.55 -19.01 -19.14
N ASP A 129 -16.95 -17.74 -19.31
CA ASP A 129 -17.66 -16.99 -18.26
C ASP A 129 -19.03 -17.58 -17.92
N ALA A 130 -19.57 -18.42 -18.80
CA ALA A 130 -20.78 -19.21 -18.57
C ALA A 130 -20.51 -20.59 -17.93
N SER A 131 -19.24 -21.02 -17.74
CA SER A 131 -18.93 -22.31 -17.13
C SER A 131 -19.21 -22.29 -15.63
N PRO A 132 -20.03 -23.24 -15.09
CA PRO A 132 -20.29 -23.36 -13.66
C PRO A 132 -19.00 -23.54 -12.83
N GLU A 133 -17.98 -24.17 -13.36
CA GLU A 133 -16.70 -24.40 -12.70
C GLU A 133 -15.95 -23.10 -12.48
N ILE A 134 -15.85 -22.24 -13.51
CA ILE A 134 -15.21 -20.93 -13.43
C ILE A 134 -15.97 -20.04 -12.45
N ALA A 135 -17.30 -19.99 -12.56
CA ALA A 135 -18.14 -19.22 -11.67
C ALA A 135 -17.98 -19.66 -10.20
N ALA A 136 -17.95 -20.97 -9.94
CA ALA A 136 -17.73 -21.52 -8.61
C ALA A 136 -16.34 -21.17 -8.06
N SER A 137 -15.27 -21.30 -8.89
CA SER A 137 -13.90 -20.95 -8.51
C SER A 137 -13.77 -19.47 -8.12
N ARG A 138 -14.35 -18.58 -8.92
CA ARG A 138 -14.34 -17.13 -8.67
C ARG A 138 -15.18 -16.73 -7.45
N LEU A 139 -16.33 -17.38 -7.24
CA LEU A 139 -17.18 -17.15 -6.06
C LEU A 139 -16.43 -17.57 -4.79
N ARG A 140 -15.89 -18.79 -4.75
CA ARG A 140 -15.10 -19.30 -3.63
C ARG A 140 -13.94 -18.36 -3.29
N TRP A 141 -13.17 -17.91 -4.27
CA TRP A 141 -12.06 -16.98 -4.07
C TRP A 141 -12.51 -15.65 -3.42
N ARG A 142 -13.68 -15.11 -3.84
CA ARG A 142 -14.24 -13.90 -3.21
C ARG A 142 -14.69 -14.14 -1.77
N GLU A 143 -15.22 -15.32 -1.47
CA GLU A 143 -15.60 -15.72 -0.12
C GLU A 143 -14.39 -15.86 0.78
N GLU A 144 -13.33 -16.54 0.31
CA GLU A 144 -12.06 -16.69 1.01
C GLU A 144 -11.43 -15.32 1.33
N ARG A 145 -11.42 -14.41 0.37
CA ARG A 145 -10.92 -13.04 0.61
C ARG A 145 -11.77 -12.25 1.59
N ARG A 146 -13.06 -12.37 1.50
CA ARG A 146 -13.97 -11.71 2.47
C ARG A 146 -13.70 -12.22 3.87
N TRP A 147 -13.58 -13.52 4.01
CA TRP A 147 -13.29 -14.15 5.29
C TRP A 147 -11.89 -13.76 5.81
N LEU A 148 -10.86 -13.79 4.97
CA LEU A 148 -9.53 -13.28 5.28
C LEU A 148 -9.58 -11.87 5.87
N ASN A 149 -10.30 -10.97 5.22
CA ASN A 149 -10.38 -9.58 5.66
C ASN A 149 -11.09 -9.41 7.01
N GLN A 150 -12.05 -10.26 7.31
CA GLN A 150 -12.77 -10.27 8.59
C GLN A 150 -11.94 -10.84 9.74
N HIS A 151 -10.99 -11.75 9.45
CA HIS A 151 -10.23 -12.49 10.47
C HIS A 151 -8.73 -12.19 10.46
N ARG A 152 -8.28 -11.11 9.80
CA ARG A 152 -6.86 -10.80 9.65
C ARG A 152 -6.10 -10.76 10.98
N ALA A 153 -6.65 -10.13 12.00
CA ALA A 153 -6.00 -10.03 13.30
C ALA A 153 -5.81 -11.39 13.98
N GLU A 154 -6.80 -12.26 13.87
CA GLU A 154 -6.75 -13.64 14.40
C GLU A 154 -5.74 -14.49 13.62
N LEU A 155 -5.78 -14.38 12.29
CA LEU A 155 -4.86 -15.07 11.40
C LEU A 155 -3.41 -14.60 11.58
N ALA A 156 -3.19 -13.32 11.83
CA ALA A 156 -1.86 -12.79 12.13
C ALA A 156 -1.31 -13.35 13.46
N LYS A 157 -2.14 -13.46 14.49
CA LYS A 157 -1.77 -14.11 15.78
C LYS A 157 -1.47 -15.59 15.61
N LEU A 158 -2.14 -16.27 14.70
CA LEU A 158 -1.85 -17.66 14.36
C LEU A 158 -0.57 -17.76 13.52
N ALA A 159 -0.43 -16.92 12.50
CA ALA A 159 0.69 -16.94 11.58
C ALA A 159 2.04 -16.67 12.27
N VAL A 160 2.08 -15.81 13.29
CA VAL A 160 3.32 -15.57 14.05
C VAL A 160 3.84 -16.84 14.73
N GLN A 161 2.97 -17.81 15.07
CA GLN A 161 3.36 -19.08 15.65
C GLN A 161 4.03 -20.04 14.65
N LEU A 162 3.93 -19.75 13.35
CA LEU A 162 4.60 -20.53 12.29
C LEU A 162 6.12 -20.30 12.25
N TYR A 163 6.64 -19.29 12.93
CA TYR A 163 8.05 -18.89 12.89
C TYR A 163 8.74 -19.14 14.23
N PRO A 164 10.09 -19.25 14.25
CA PRO A 164 10.88 -19.40 15.46
C PRO A 164 10.60 -18.29 16.49
N ALA A 165 10.70 -18.64 17.78
CA ALA A 165 10.38 -17.71 18.86
C ALA A 165 11.30 -16.48 18.90
N GLU A 166 12.55 -16.64 18.48
CA GLU A 166 13.57 -15.58 18.40
C GLU A 166 13.23 -14.47 17.40
N TYR A 167 12.36 -14.75 16.43
CA TYR A 167 11.88 -13.74 15.47
C TYR A 167 10.59 -13.07 15.90
N ARG A 168 9.92 -13.56 16.95
CA ARG A 168 8.63 -13.01 17.38
C ARG A 168 8.84 -11.80 18.27
N LEU A 169 8.40 -10.63 17.84
CA LEU A 169 8.40 -9.46 18.70
C LEU A 169 7.32 -9.62 19.78
N PRO A 170 7.69 -9.65 21.09
CA PRO A 170 6.74 -9.91 22.17
C PRO A 170 5.50 -8.97 22.13
N ARG A 171 4.32 -9.53 22.40
CA ARG A 171 3.02 -8.85 22.47
C ARG A 171 2.53 -8.27 21.14
N THR A 172 3.12 -8.70 20.02
CA THR A 172 2.72 -8.26 18.68
C THR A 172 2.50 -9.45 17.74
N ALA A 173 1.87 -9.23 16.61
CA ALA A 173 1.74 -10.22 15.53
C ALA A 173 2.78 -10.01 14.43
N VAL A 174 3.96 -9.51 14.79
CA VAL A 174 5.05 -9.24 13.84
C VAL A 174 6.28 -10.08 14.13
N LEU A 175 7.05 -10.28 13.08
CA LEU A 175 8.36 -10.87 13.11
C LEU A 175 9.41 -9.76 13.04
N ALA A 176 10.51 -9.94 13.77
CA ALA A 176 11.66 -9.05 13.74
C ALA A 176 12.92 -9.91 13.80
N ASN A 177 13.74 -9.85 12.77
CA ASN A 177 15.06 -10.48 12.81
C ASN A 177 15.96 -9.65 13.74
N PRO A 178 16.60 -10.24 14.75
CA PRO A 178 17.54 -9.52 15.62
C PRO A 178 18.63 -8.76 14.86
N ALA A 179 19.07 -9.28 13.70
CA ALA A 179 20.05 -8.61 12.83
C ALA A 179 19.47 -7.40 12.07
N TRP A 180 18.15 -7.26 12.02
CA TRP A 180 17.43 -6.16 11.39
C TRP A 180 16.88 -5.14 12.39
N LEU A 181 17.07 -5.38 13.68
CA LEU A 181 16.73 -4.45 14.75
C LEU A 181 17.97 -3.66 15.18
N ALA A 182 17.83 -2.36 15.30
CA ALA A 182 18.83 -1.55 15.96
C ALA A 182 18.89 -1.90 17.45
N GLY A 183 20.09 -2.16 17.97
CA GLY A 183 20.27 -2.40 19.41
C GLY A 183 19.89 -1.19 20.25
N GLU A 184 20.15 0.01 19.74
CA GLU A 184 19.73 1.32 20.23
C GLU A 184 19.14 2.13 19.06
N PRO A 185 18.28 3.12 19.31
CA PRO A 185 17.78 4.01 18.26
C PRO A 185 18.92 4.70 17.52
N VAL A 186 18.88 4.65 16.20
CA VAL A 186 19.91 5.24 15.34
C VAL A 186 19.36 6.51 14.71
N GLU A 187 20.07 7.62 14.88
CA GLU A 187 19.68 8.87 14.24
C GLU A 187 19.58 8.65 12.72
N LEU A 188 18.48 9.10 12.11
CA LEU A 188 18.14 8.76 10.74
C LEU A 188 19.20 9.23 9.71
N GLY A 189 19.86 10.36 9.96
CA GLY A 189 20.94 10.89 9.14
C GLY A 189 22.22 10.07 9.21
N SER A 190 22.36 9.16 10.18
CA SER A 190 23.50 8.25 10.29
C SER A 190 23.35 7.00 9.42
N LEU A 191 22.17 6.74 8.85
CA LEU A 191 21.95 5.64 7.94
C LEU A 191 22.41 5.98 6.53
N ALA A 192 23.29 5.15 5.98
CA ALA A 192 23.68 5.23 4.59
C ALA A 192 22.70 4.44 3.72
N LEU A 193 21.91 5.13 2.91
CA LEU A 193 21.07 4.52 1.90
C LEU A 193 21.83 4.40 0.58
N ARG A 194 21.81 3.23 -0.03
CA ARG A 194 22.39 2.98 -1.35
C ARG A 194 21.31 2.47 -2.29
N LEU A 195 21.15 3.12 -3.44
CA LEU A 195 20.27 2.70 -4.52
C LEU A 195 21.08 2.01 -5.62
N ASP A 196 20.77 0.75 -5.86
CA ASP A 196 21.25 0.00 -7.01
C ASP A 196 20.13 0.01 -8.06
N GLU A 197 20.36 0.69 -9.17
CA GLU A 197 19.38 0.82 -10.26
C GLU A 197 19.42 -0.36 -11.25
N GLU A 198 20.39 -1.28 -11.08
CA GLU A 198 20.44 -2.48 -11.90
C GLU A 198 19.24 -3.40 -11.62
N PRO A 199 18.63 -3.95 -12.66
CA PRO A 199 17.50 -4.87 -12.49
C PRO A 199 17.86 -6.08 -11.63
N GLN A 200 17.10 -6.30 -10.57
CA GLN A 200 17.30 -7.44 -9.67
C GLN A 200 16.17 -8.45 -9.86
N THR A 201 16.52 -9.70 -10.00
CA THR A 201 15.56 -10.81 -10.03
C THR A 201 15.25 -11.32 -8.63
N VAL A 202 14.14 -12.01 -8.48
CA VAL A 202 13.76 -12.77 -7.28
C VAL A 202 13.50 -14.21 -7.65
N GLU A 203 13.64 -15.10 -6.69
CA GLU A 203 13.35 -16.52 -6.92
C GLU A 203 11.84 -16.80 -6.91
N VAL A 204 11.07 -16.04 -6.12
CA VAL A 204 9.63 -16.22 -5.93
C VAL A 204 8.90 -14.90 -6.18
N ASN A 205 7.95 -14.91 -7.11
CA ASN A 205 7.21 -13.72 -7.54
C ASN A 205 5.67 -13.90 -7.55
N GLY A 206 5.16 -15.02 -7.02
CA GLY A 206 3.73 -15.30 -6.94
C GLY A 206 3.14 -16.03 -8.16
N THR A 207 3.98 -16.45 -9.13
CA THR A 207 3.53 -17.24 -10.29
C THR A 207 3.81 -18.74 -10.15
N GLU A 208 4.51 -19.14 -9.11
CA GLU A 208 4.95 -20.51 -8.85
C GLU A 208 3.76 -21.47 -8.62
N PRO A 209 3.93 -22.77 -8.93
CA PRO A 209 2.88 -23.78 -8.74
C PRO A 209 2.32 -23.80 -7.32
N GLU A 210 3.15 -23.55 -6.31
CA GLU A 210 2.76 -23.53 -4.90
C GLU A 210 1.76 -22.42 -4.58
N SER A 211 1.77 -21.31 -5.34
CA SER A 211 0.82 -20.21 -5.20
C SER A 211 -0.49 -20.43 -5.98
N GLU A 212 -0.58 -21.50 -6.79
CA GLU A 212 -1.68 -21.71 -7.74
C GLU A 212 -3.05 -21.78 -7.04
N LEU A 213 -3.13 -22.38 -5.87
CA LEU A 213 -4.37 -22.50 -5.10
C LEU A 213 -4.94 -21.16 -4.64
N THR A 214 -4.12 -20.12 -4.56
CA THR A 214 -4.56 -18.77 -4.19
C THR A 214 -5.11 -17.96 -5.38
N ARG A 215 -5.04 -18.51 -6.59
CA ARG A 215 -5.46 -17.86 -7.82
C ARG A 215 -6.66 -18.60 -8.43
N PRO A 216 -7.80 -17.92 -8.65
CA PRO A 216 -9.00 -18.53 -9.20
C PRO A 216 -8.86 -18.82 -10.69
N LEU A 217 -9.80 -19.57 -11.25
CA LEU A 217 -9.87 -19.82 -12.69
C LEU A 217 -10.21 -18.51 -13.44
N ARG A 218 -9.40 -18.22 -14.46
CA ARG A 218 -9.66 -17.17 -15.45
C ARG A 218 -10.50 -17.71 -16.60
N THR A 219 -10.10 -18.87 -17.12
CA THR A 219 -10.81 -19.61 -18.18
C THR A 219 -10.75 -21.11 -17.88
N ALA A 220 -11.37 -21.96 -18.69
CA ALA A 220 -11.36 -23.41 -18.48
C ALA A 220 -9.92 -23.95 -18.41
N GLY A 221 -9.59 -24.53 -17.26
CA GLY A 221 -8.27 -25.11 -17.02
C GLY A 221 -7.11 -24.11 -16.83
N LEU A 222 -7.36 -22.79 -16.92
CA LEU A 222 -6.35 -21.76 -16.73
C LEU A 222 -6.72 -20.83 -15.57
N ARG A 223 -5.80 -20.63 -14.65
CA ARG A 223 -5.93 -19.67 -13.55
C ARG A 223 -5.43 -18.28 -13.96
N PHE A 224 -5.77 -17.26 -13.19
CA PHE A 224 -5.10 -15.97 -13.32
C PHE A 224 -3.60 -16.16 -13.12
N GLU A 225 -2.80 -15.50 -13.93
CA GLU A 225 -1.34 -15.60 -13.88
C GLU A 225 -0.78 -15.03 -12.57
N ARG A 226 -1.35 -13.88 -12.14
CA ARG A 226 -0.94 -13.18 -10.93
C ARG A 226 -2.13 -12.98 -9.99
N TYR A 227 -1.83 -12.88 -8.72
CA TYR A 227 -2.83 -12.59 -7.69
C TYR A 227 -3.47 -11.21 -7.90
N THR A 228 -2.65 -10.20 -8.24
CA THR A 228 -3.11 -8.84 -8.58
C THR A 228 -4.04 -8.82 -9.77
N SER A 229 -3.80 -9.64 -10.78
CA SER A 229 -4.69 -9.79 -11.95
C SER A 229 -6.06 -10.32 -11.53
N ALA A 230 -6.10 -11.30 -10.61
CA ALA A 230 -7.36 -11.79 -10.05
C ALA A 230 -8.07 -10.70 -9.24
N MET A 231 -7.34 -9.95 -8.42
CA MET A 231 -7.87 -8.82 -7.65
C MET A 231 -8.49 -7.76 -8.56
N LYS A 232 -7.74 -7.32 -9.58
CA LYS A 232 -8.18 -6.30 -10.54
C LYS A 232 -9.47 -6.69 -11.24
N HIS A 233 -9.60 -7.98 -11.58
CA HIS A 233 -10.77 -8.49 -12.33
C HIS A 233 -11.98 -8.80 -11.44
N LEU A 234 -11.77 -9.39 -10.25
CA LEU A 234 -12.85 -9.95 -9.44
C LEU A 234 -13.29 -9.07 -8.28
N ASN A 235 -12.38 -8.26 -7.74
CA ASN A 235 -12.62 -7.44 -6.55
C ASN A 235 -11.63 -6.28 -6.50
N PRO A 236 -11.68 -5.34 -7.48
CA PRO A 236 -10.73 -4.25 -7.56
C PRO A 236 -10.89 -3.33 -6.35
N PRO A 237 -9.79 -2.98 -5.69
CA PRO A 237 -9.78 -1.93 -4.67
C PRO A 237 -10.11 -0.57 -5.29
N ARG A 238 -10.63 0.33 -4.47
CA ARG A 238 -10.97 1.69 -4.92
C ARG A 238 -9.77 2.44 -5.52
N LEU A 239 -8.57 2.22 -4.96
CA LEU A 239 -7.32 2.74 -5.48
C LEU A 239 -6.34 1.56 -5.65
N PHE A 240 -6.22 1.05 -6.86
CA PHE A 240 -5.37 -0.07 -7.20
C PHE A 240 -4.43 0.35 -8.33
N LYS A 241 -3.44 1.17 -7.95
CA LYS A 241 -2.42 1.66 -8.87
C LYS A 241 -1.10 0.96 -8.55
N GLY A 242 -0.45 0.41 -9.57
CA GLY A 242 0.94 -0.04 -9.47
C GLY A 242 1.87 1.13 -9.72
N GLY A 243 2.97 1.18 -8.98
CA GLY A 243 4.01 2.19 -9.13
C GLY A 243 5.39 1.60 -8.88
N PRO A 244 6.47 2.31 -9.28
CA PRO A 244 7.81 1.96 -8.86
C PRO A 244 7.94 2.16 -7.36
N SER A 245 8.62 1.24 -6.69
CA SER A 245 8.87 1.33 -5.25
C SER A 245 10.30 0.89 -4.95
N TYR A 246 10.87 1.34 -3.82
CA TYR A 246 12.21 0.92 -3.43
C TYR A 246 12.16 -0.47 -2.81
N ARG A 247 12.89 -1.39 -3.45
CA ARG A 247 13.00 -2.78 -3.01
C ARG A 247 14.23 -2.95 -2.13
N LEU A 248 14.06 -3.47 -0.92
CA LEU A 248 15.16 -3.79 -0.02
C LEU A 248 15.99 -4.94 -0.59
N LEU A 249 17.32 -4.77 -0.68
CA LEU A 249 18.28 -5.75 -1.17
C LEU A 249 19.19 -6.28 -0.06
N ASP A 250 19.61 -5.40 0.88
CA ASP A 250 20.48 -5.79 2.00
C ASP A 250 20.27 -4.88 3.21
N VAL A 251 20.45 -5.47 4.39
CA VAL A 251 20.43 -4.78 5.69
C VAL A 251 21.73 -5.07 6.42
N SER A 252 22.63 -4.09 6.49
CA SER A 252 23.91 -4.20 7.18
C SER A 252 23.99 -3.20 8.33
N LEU A 253 23.35 -3.50 9.47
CA LEU A 253 23.31 -2.60 10.62
C LEU A 253 24.67 -2.44 11.30
N ALA A 254 25.57 -3.40 11.18
CA ALA A 254 26.96 -3.25 11.63
C ALA A 254 27.71 -2.12 10.92
N ARG A 255 27.20 -1.67 9.75
CA ARG A 255 27.75 -0.56 8.95
C ARG A 255 26.78 0.60 8.80
N TRP A 256 25.63 0.56 9.44
CA TRP A 256 24.51 1.47 9.28
C TRP A 256 24.16 1.72 7.81
N ARG A 257 24.14 0.63 7.03
CA ARG A 257 23.88 0.68 5.60
C ARG A 257 22.68 -0.16 5.22
N LEU A 258 21.81 0.43 4.41
CA LEU A 258 20.68 -0.22 3.79
C LEU A 258 20.83 -0.13 2.27
N GLU A 259 20.72 -1.25 1.57
CA GLU A 259 20.78 -1.29 0.12
C GLU A 259 19.39 -1.54 -0.46
N PHE A 260 19.06 -0.73 -1.44
CA PHE A 260 17.78 -0.81 -2.14
C PHE A 260 18.01 -0.91 -3.64
N GLY A 261 17.09 -1.56 -4.34
CA GLY A 261 16.92 -1.50 -5.78
C GLY A 261 15.55 -0.95 -6.12
N MET A 262 15.17 -1.11 -7.39
CA MET A 262 13.83 -0.79 -7.84
C MET A 262 12.99 -2.07 -7.93
N GLY A 263 11.72 -1.95 -7.57
CA GLY A 263 10.68 -2.97 -7.70
C GLY A 263 9.38 -2.32 -8.11
N ALA A 264 8.36 -3.13 -8.29
CA ALA A 264 7.00 -2.65 -8.52
C ALA A 264 6.09 -3.02 -7.36
N TYR A 265 5.21 -2.10 -6.98
CA TYR A 265 4.24 -2.30 -5.91
C TYR A 265 3.48 -3.64 -6.05
N PHE A 266 3.05 -3.99 -7.27
CA PHE A 266 2.31 -5.23 -7.49
C PHE A 266 3.14 -6.49 -7.27
N ASP A 267 4.46 -6.45 -7.42
CA ASP A 267 5.31 -7.60 -7.09
C ASP A 267 5.24 -7.98 -5.61
N LYS A 268 5.13 -6.96 -4.72
CA LYS A 268 4.86 -7.16 -3.29
C LYS A 268 3.50 -7.82 -3.08
N ILE A 269 2.47 -7.31 -3.77
CA ILE A 269 1.09 -7.78 -3.61
C ILE A 269 0.92 -9.23 -4.04
N ASP A 270 1.49 -9.58 -5.18
CA ASP A 270 1.40 -10.92 -5.76
C ASP A 270 1.91 -12.01 -4.81
N VAL A 271 2.87 -11.66 -3.95
CA VAL A 271 3.39 -12.57 -2.92
C VAL A 271 2.66 -12.41 -1.59
N CYS A 272 2.59 -11.18 -1.06
CA CYS A 272 2.11 -10.93 0.29
C CYS A 272 0.64 -11.28 0.49
N GLU A 273 -0.23 -10.87 -0.44
CA GLU A 273 -1.66 -11.18 -0.35
C GLU A 273 -1.95 -12.65 -0.67
N ALA A 274 -1.18 -13.28 -1.57
CA ALA A 274 -1.29 -14.71 -1.81
C ALA A 274 -0.93 -15.54 -0.57
N LEU A 275 0.12 -15.17 0.17
CA LEU A 275 0.49 -15.82 1.44
C LEU A 275 -0.60 -15.71 2.50
N ALA A 276 -1.23 -14.55 2.61
CA ALA A 276 -2.34 -14.37 3.54
C ALA A 276 -3.59 -15.17 3.12
N HIS A 277 -3.86 -15.19 1.81
CA HIS A 277 -4.96 -15.96 1.24
C HIS A 277 -4.76 -17.48 1.45
N GLU A 278 -3.55 -17.98 1.27
CA GLU A 278 -3.20 -19.39 1.52
C GLU A 278 -3.55 -19.79 2.96
N VAL A 279 -3.17 -18.99 3.95
CA VAL A 279 -3.53 -19.23 5.36
C VAL A 279 -5.03 -19.20 5.57
N ALA A 280 -5.70 -18.22 4.97
CA ALA A 280 -7.14 -18.05 5.10
C ALA A 280 -7.91 -19.25 4.52
N THR A 281 -7.52 -19.75 3.35
CA THR A 281 -8.16 -20.90 2.71
C THR A 281 -8.09 -22.14 3.61
N VAL A 282 -6.91 -22.42 4.18
CA VAL A 282 -6.76 -23.57 5.07
C VAL A 282 -7.56 -23.40 6.35
N CYS A 283 -7.56 -22.22 6.96
CA CYS A 283 -8.28 -21.95 8.19
C CYS A 283 -9.81 -21.90 7.99
N LEU A 284 -10.28 -21.47 6.83
CA LEU A 284 -11.71 -21.48 6.50
C LEU A 284 -12.24 -22.92 6.39
N ASP A 285 -11.45 -23.81 5.78
CA ASP A 285 -11.84 -25.21 5.59
C ASP A 285 -11.79 -26.03 6.90
N GLU A 286 -10.85 -25.71 7.82
CA GLU A 286 -10.58 -26.52 9.04
C GLU A 286 -10.97 -25.82 10.34
N GLY A 287 -11.31 -24.52 10.30
CA GLY A 287 -11.45 -23.67 11.47
C GLY A 287 -10.10 -23.08 11.93
N VAL A 288 -10.17 -21.95 12.63
CA VAL A 288 -8.98 -21.18 13.10
C VAL A 288 -8.18 -21.93 14.19
N SER A 289 -8.70 -23.02 14.72
CA SER A 289 -8.16 -23.74 15.90
C SER A 289 -7.13 -24.83 15.58
N GLY A 290 -6.57 -24.88 14.38
CA GLY A 290 -5.52 -25.83 14.01
C GLY A 290 -4.19 -25.61 14.77
N SER A 291 -3.44 -26.69 15.03
CA SER A 291 -2.08 -26.52 15.58
C SER A 291 -1.16 -25.85 14.54
N PRO A 292 -0.23 -24.98 14.97
CA PRO A 292 0.73 -24.34 14.05
C PRO A 292 1.52 -25.34 13.20
N GLU A 293 1.81 -26.52 13.72
CA GLU A 293 2.54 -27.58 13.01
C GLU A 293 1.73 -28.12 11.84
N ARG A 294 0.45 -28.46 12.05
CA ARG A 294 -0.45 -28.93 11.00
C ARG A 294 -0.69 -27.87 9.95
N LEU A 295 -0.86 -26.62 10.39
CA LEU A 295 -1.02 -25.49 9.46
C LEU A 295 0.20 -25.35 8.56
N ARG A 296 1.42 -25.41 9.13
CA ARG A 296 2.68 -25.30 8.36
C ARG A 296 2.80 -26.34 7.25
N GLU A 297 2.34 -27.58 7.49
CA GLU A 297 2.38 -28.64 6.48
C GLU A 297 1.48 -28.36 5.27
N ARG A 298 0.45 -27.56 5.45
CA ARG A 298 -0.57 -27.24 4.44
C ARG A 298 -0.39 -25.90 3.73
N LEU A 299 0.74 -25.23 3.93
CA LEU A 299 1.07 -23.94 3.36
C LEU A 299 2.26 -24.06 2.39
N PRO A 300 2.08 -24.66 1.20
CA PRO A 300 3.18 -24.91 0.25
C PRO A 300 3.83 -23.62 -0.23
N PHE A 301 3.07 -22.55 -0.49
CA PHE A 301 3.61 -21.30 -0.96
C PHE A 301 4.43 -20.60 0.14
N ARG A 302 3.94 -20.56 1.38
CA ARG A 302 4.70 -20.06 2.52
C ARG A 302 5.96 -20.90 2.78
N LYS A 303 5.89 -22.20 2.61
CA LYS A 303 7.04 -23.09 2.74
C LYS A 303 8.10 -22.82 1.65
N LEU A 304 7.67 -22.50 0.42
CA LEU A 304 8.56 -22.12 -0.68
C LEU A 304 9.32 -20.83 -0.36
N ILE A 305 8.68 -19.83 0.25
CA ILE A 305 9.35 -18.61 0.72
C ILE A 305 10.46 -18.94 1.72
N GLY A 306 10.21 -19.83 2.67
CA GLY A 306 11.20 -20.21 3.68
C GLY A 306 11.52 -19.09 4.65
N ASP A 307 12.71 -18.49 4.54
CA ASP A 307 13.13 -17.37 5.39
C ASP A 307 12.37 -16.07 5.00
N PRO A 308 11.56 -15.48 5.92
CA PRO A 308 10.83 -14.25 5.65
C PRO A 308 11.73 -13.02 5.48
N PHE A 309 12.99 -13.11 5.89
CA PHE A 309 13.97 -12.02 5.89
C PHE A 309 14.96 -12.08 4.72
N ASP A 310 14.82 -13.06 3.83
CA ASP A 310 15.68 -13.18 2.64
C ASP A 310 15.17 -12.28 1.49
N PRO A 311 15.87 -11.16 1.16
CA PRO A 311 15.46 -10.25 0.10
C PRO A 311 15.75 -10.79 -1.32
N GLN A 312 16.52 -11.86 -1.45
CA GLN A 312 16.74 -12.52 -2.74
C GLN A 312 15.60 -13.48 -3.04
N ARG A 313 14.99 -14.02 -2.00
CA ARG A 313 13.91 -14.98 -2.15
C ARG A 313 12.65 -14.36 -2.74
N ARG A 314 12.26 -13.17 -2.29
CA ARG A 314 11.06 -12.46 -2.71
C ARG A 314 11.29 -10.96 -2.80
N THR A 315 10.43 -10.25 -3.52
CA THR A 315 10.43 -8.78 -3.52
C THR A 315 10.00 -8.26 -2.15
N ILE A 316 10.91 -7.57 -1.46
CA ILE A 316 10.65 -6.86 -0.21
C ILE A 316 10.56 -5.36 -0.50
N ILE A 317 9.36 -4.82 -0.50
CA ILE A 317 9.11 -3.37 -0.59
C ILE A 317 8.59 -2.94 0.78
N PRO A 318 9.40 -2.20 1.57
CA PRO A 318 8.99 -1.80 2.90
C PRO A 318 8.13 -0.54 2.86
N ALA A 319 7.13 -0.49 3.74
CA ALA A 319 6.48 0.74 4.14
C ALA A 319 7.24 1.37 5.32
N ILE A 320 7.21 2.70 5.46
CA ILE A 320 7.74 3.40 6.62
C ILE A 320 6.61 3.59 7.63
N ALA A 321 6.79 3.07 8.83
CA ALA A 321 5.88 3.27 9.95
C ALA A 321 6.57 4.16 11.00
N THR A 322 6.02 5.34 11.26
CA THR A 322 6.63 6.35 12.11
C THR A 322 5.77 6.63 13.34
N LEU A 323 6.32 6.41 14.52
CA LEU A 323 5.71 6.86 15.75
C LEU A 323 6.12 8.31 16.01
N THR A 324 5.16 9.23 15.96
CA THR A 324 5.37 10.64 16.28
C THR A 324 5.14 10.88 17.75
N ILE A 325 6.17 11.36 18.45
CA ILE A 325 6.16 11.69 19.87
C ILE A 325 6.33 13.19 20.03
N ARG A 326 5.40 13.80 20.74
CA ARG A 326 5.43 15.19 21.14
C ARG A 326 6.10 15.31 22.50
N LEU A 327 7.26 15.93 22.57
CA LEU A 327 8.03 16.12 23.78
C LEU A 327 7.54 17.37 24.52
N ARG A 328 6.77 17.15 25.56
CA ARG A 328 6.31 18.23 26.46
C ARG A 328 7.25 18.37 27.64
N ARG A 329 7.46 19.61 28.09
CA ARG A 329 8.30 19.87 29.26
C ARG A 329 7.49 19.76 30.54
N TYR A 330 8.14 19.28 31.59
CA TYR A 330 7.54 19.20 32.92
C TYR A 330 6.72 20.46 33.27
N PRO A 331 5.50 20.34 33.84
CA PRO A 331 4.93 19.12 34.42
C PRO A 331 4.15 18.22 33.44
N ALA A 332 4.08 18.55 32.17
CA ALA A 332 3.39 17.72 31.20
C ALA A 332 4.26 16.53 30.78
N GLU A 333 3.63 15.39 30.55
CA GLU A 333 4.29 14.18 30.04
C GLU A 333 4.36 14.19 28.51
N PRO A 334 5.38 13.55 27.90
CA PRO A 334 5.40 13.30 26.47
C PRO A 334 4.13 12.58 26.02
N SER A 335 3.72 12.81 24.78
CA SER A 335 2.57 12.13 24.21
C SER A 335 2.88 11.66 22.79
N PHE A 336 2.20 10.61 22.32
CA PHE A 336 2.35 10.10 20.97
C PHE A 336 1.04 10.16 20.20
N LEU A 337 1.16 10.25 18.87
CA LEU A 337 0.02 10.34 17.99
C LEU A 337 -0.37 8.96 17.47
N LEU A 338 -1.67 8.72 17.41
CA LEU A 338 -2.27 7.57 16.78
C LEU A 338 -3.40 8.02 15.85
N HIS A 339 -3.59 7.25 14.81
CA HIS A 339 -4.67 7.38 13.87
C HIS A 339 -5.66 6.22 14.02
N TRP A 340 -6.92 6.52 14.36
CA TRP A 340 -7.99 5.53 14.35
C TRP A 340 -8.54 5.38 12.94
N ARG A 341 -8.45 4.21 12.41
CA ARG A 341 -8.96 3.87 11.09
C ARG A 341 -10.44 3.51 11.20
N ASP A 342 -11.30 4.42 10.77
CA ASP A 342 -12.75 4.23 10.80
C ASP A 342 -13.16 3.10 9.86
N PRO A 343 -13.72 1.98 10.38
CA PRO A 343 -14.12 0.84 9.56
C PRO A 343 -15.23 1.17 8.54
N SER A 344 -15.93 2.29 8.69
CA SER A 344 -16.93 2.76 7.73
C SER A 344 -16.33 3.51 6.54
N LYS A 345 -15.09 4.03 6.70
CA LYS A 345 -14.41 4.84 5.68
C LYS A 345 -13.31 4.09 4.97
N VAL A 346 -12.62 3.25 5.73
CA VAL A 346 -11.52 2.47 5.18
C VAL A 346 -11.95 1.03 5.00
N ALA A 347 -11.53 0.56 3.93
CA ALA A 347 -11.80 -0.78 3.53
C ALA A 347 -10.90 -1.79 4.22
N THR A 348 -9.91 -1.37 5.00
CA THR A 348 -8.83 -2.22 5.45
C THR A 348 -8.21 -1.77 6.75
N SER A 349 -7.84 -2.74 7.62
CA SER A 349 -7.44 -2.43 9.00
C SER A 349 -8.37 -1.42 9.69
N GLY A 350 -9.59 -1.32 9.21
CA GLY A 350 -10.64 -0.55 9.88
C GLY A 350 -10.81 -1.08 11.28
N GLY A 351 -11.01 -0.19 12.24
CA GLY A 351 -11.10 -0.56 13.64
C GLY A 351 -9.75 -0.83 14.31
N THR A 352 -8.64 -0.30 13.78
CA THR A 352 -7.32 -0.38 14.44
C THR A 352 -6.69 0.99 14.62
N TYR A 353 -5.81 1.09 15.63
CA TYR A 353 -4.93 2.24 15.82
C TYR A 353 -3.63 2.05 15.05
N GLY A 354 -3.30 2.95 14.15
CA GLY A 354 -2.02 3.04 13.47
C GLY A 354 -1.14 4.15 14.03
N VAL A 355 0.17 4.02 13.86
CA VAL A 355 1.10 5.14 14.05
C VAL A 355 1.00 6.09 12.85
N ILE A 356 1.41 7.32 13.04
CA ILE A 356 1.35 8.37 12.02
C ILE A 356 2.68 9.14 12.00
N PRO A 357 3.24 9.41 10.82
CA PRO A 357 2.79 9.01 9.50
C PRO A 357 3.17 7.57 9.12
N THR A 358 2.52 7.06 8.09
CA THR A 358 2.81 5.73 7.56
C THR A 358 2.62 5.72 6.04
N GLY A 359 3.63 5.38 5.24
CA GLY A 359 3.59 5.35 3.78
C GLY A 359 4.51 4.32 3.15
N GLU A 360 4.27 3.90 1.92
CA GLU A 360 5.23 3.06 1.18
C GLU A 360 6.52 3.86 0.94
N PHE A 361 7.66 3.17 1.02
CA PHE A 361 8.91 3.79 0.60
C PHE A 361 9.02 3.74 -0.91
N GLU A 362 8.65 4.84 -1.57
CA GLU A 362 8.56 4.90 -3.02
C GLU A 362 8.84 6.31 -3.57
N PRO A 363 9.22 6.42 -4.86
CA PRO A 363 9.25 7.71 -5.55
C PRO A 363 7.86 8.33 -5.59
N SER A 364 7.78 9.66 -5.59
CA SER A 364 6.52 10.39 -5.72
C SER A 364 5.82 10.17 -7.05
N SER A 365 6.53 9.70 -8.08
CA SER A 365 5.95 9.39 -9.37
C SER A 365 6.72 8.31 -10.13
N VAL A 366 6.23 7.97 -11.31
CA VAL A 366 6.90 7.04 -12.25
C VAL A 366 8.10 7.67 -12.96
N ALA A 367 8.32 8.98 -12.83
CA ALA A 367 9.39 9.69 -13.51
C ALA A 367 10.77 9.26 -13.00
N LEU A 368 11.71 9.06 -13.93
CA LEU A 368 13.05 8.57 -13.58
C LEU A 368 13.82 9.50 -12.63
N TRP A 369 13.61 10.81 -12.75
CA TRP A 369 14.25 11.78 -11.86
C TRP A 369 13.80 11.65 -10.40
N ASP A 370 12.56 11.20 -10.14
CA ASP A 370 12.05 11.05 -8.78
C ASP A 370 12.69 9.86 -8.05
N ARG A 371 13.20 8.85 -8.79
CA ARG A 371 13.86 7.68 -8.20
C ARG A 371 15.06 8.04 -7.31
N ARG A 372 15.83 9.07 -7.67
CA ARG A 372 16.95 9.56 -6.86
C ARG A 372 16.58 10.75 -6.00
N ASN A 373 15.69 11.61 -6.51
CA ASN A 373 15.23 12.78 -5.76
C ASN A 373 14.50 12.39 -4.47
N ASP A 374 13.72 11.32 -4.52
CA ASP A 374 12.87 10.90 -3.40
C ASP A 374 13.47 9.75 -2.57
N PHE A 375 14.67 9.28 -2.94
CA PHE A 375 15.37 8.19 -2.26
C PHE A 375 15.98 8.65 -0.94
N ASP A 376 15.14 8.93 0.02
CA ASP A 376 15.47 9.40 1.35
C ASP A 376 14.31 9.13 2.31
N LEU A 377 14.56 8.48 3.44
CA LEU A 377 13.52 8.13 4.41
C LEU A 377 12.86 9.37 4.99
N TRP A 378 13.64 10.42 5.26
CA TRP A 378 13.10 11.66 5.83
C TRP A 378 12.21 12.41 4.84
N ARG A 379 12.62 12.49 3.56
CA ARG A 379 11.79 13.08 2.49
C ARG A 379 10.46 12.36 2.36
N ASN A 380 10.48 11.03 2.41
CA ASN A 380 9.25 10.24 2.40
C ASN A 380 8.38 10.55 3.62
N MET A 381 8.96 10.56 4.83
CA MET A 381 8.23 10.87 6.06
C MET A 381 7.60 12.26 6.02
N VAL A 382 8.29 13.28 5.48
CA VAL A 382 7.73 14.64 5.37
C VAL A 382 6.60 14.70 4.36
N ARG A 383 6.65 13.94 3.26
CA ARG A 383 5.50 13.82 2.34
C ARG A 383 4.28 13.25 3.04
N GLU A 384 4.49 12.18 3.79
CA GLU A 384 3.42 11.55 4.56
C GLU A 384 2.87 12.46 5.67
N TYR A 385 3.72 13.25 6.35
CA TYR A 385 3.27 14.28 7.29
C TYR A 385 2.37 15.33 6.65
N SER A 386 2.74 15.79 5.44
CA SER A 386 1.95 16.75 4.68
C SER A 386 0.55 16.21 4.37
N GLU A 387 0.47 14.97 3.96
CA GLU A 387 -0.77 14.33 3.56
C GLU A 387 -1.63 13.92 4.77
N GLU A 388 -1.03 13.26 5.75
CA GLU A 388 -1.77 12.68 6.86
C GLU A 388 -2.12 13.67 7.97
N LEU A 389 -1.21 14.61 8.31
CA LEU A 389 -1.43 15.58 9.39
C LEU A 389 -1.95 16.93 8.90
N LEU A 390 -1.53 17.38 7.71
CA LEU A 390 -1.97 18.67 7.15
C LEU A 390 -3.11 18.53 6.14
N GLY A 391 -3.39 17.31 5.67
CA GLY A 391 -4.45 17.05 4.69
C GLY A 391 -4.15 17.63 3.31
N GLU A 392 -2.87 17.86 3.00
CA GLU A 392 -2.45 18.33 1.70
C GLU A 392 -2.60 17.22 0.64
N PRO A 393 -2.88 17.56 -0.62
CA PRO A 393 -2.94 16.57 -1.68
C PRO A 393 -1.61 15.84 -1.86
N GLU A 394 -1.68 14.55 -2.22
CA GLU A 394 -0.52 13.74 -2.54
C GLU A 394 0.37 14.41 -3.60
N HIS A 395 1.68 14.37 -3.38
CA HIS A 395 2.66 14.76 -4.36
C HIS A 395 2.83 13.61 -5.37
N ASP A 396 1.94 13.54 -6.35
CA ASP A 396 1.79 12.43 -7.30
C ASP A 396 2.64 12.56 -8.58
N GLY A 397 3.56 13.54 -8.60
CA GLY A 397 4.42 13.79 -9.75
C GLY A 397 3.70 14.30 -11.01
N THR A 398 2.46 14.78 -10.89
CA THR A 398 1.75 15.46 -12.02
C THR A 398 2.47 16.74 -12.46
N ARG A 399 3.44 17.18 -11.68
CA ARG A 399 4.34 18.28 -12.03
C ARG A 399 5.37 17.81 -13.07
N SER A 400 5.71 18.69 -13.99
CA SER A 400 6.72 18.43 -15.04
C SER A 400 8.18 18.45 -14.51
N ARG A 401 8.39 18.43 -13.21
CA ARG A 401 9.69 18.54 -12.53
C ARG A 401 9.65 17.79 -11.18
N PRO A 402 10.81 17.34 -10.67
CA PRO A 402 10.89 16.72 -9.35
C PRO A 402 10.42 17.67 -8.24
N ILE A 403 10.08 17.09 -7.08
CA ILE A 403 9.78 17.86 -5.87
C ILE A 403 11.04 18.64 -5.47
N ASP A 404 10.89 19.95 -5.30
CA ASP A 404 11.94 20.82 -4.80
C ASP A 404 11.86 20.86 -3.25
N TYR A 405 12.48 19.88 -2.61
CA TYR A 405 12.49 19.77 -1.16
C TYR A 405 13.15 20.98 -0.50
N GLU A 406 14.20 21.54 -1.11
CA GLU A 406 14.94 22.66 -0.54
C GLU A 406 14.09 23.94 -0.44
N HIS A 407 13.10 24.10 -1.33
CA HIS A 407 12.19 25.26 -1.33
C HIS A 407 10.77 24.89 -0.86
N TRP A 408 10.54 23.67 -0.40
CA TRP A 408 9.24 23.30 0.17
C TRP A 408 9.15 23.75 1.64
N PRO A 409 8.23 24.69 1.99
CA PRO A 409 8.20 25.31 3.33
C PRO A 409 8.11 24.33 4.50
N LEU A 410 7.30 23.28 4.37
CA LEU A 410 7.19 22.25 5.40
C LEU A 410 8.52 21.52 5.61
N PHE A 411 9.16 21.11 4.50
CA PHE A 411 10.44 20.41 4.56
C PHE A 411 11.53 21.30 5.16
N GLN A 412 11.64 22.56 4.72
CA GLN A 412 12.60 23.52 5.27
C GLN A 412 12.44 23.70 6.80
N ARG A 413 11.19 23.85 7.26
CA ARG A 413 10.90 24.06 8.68
C ARG A 413 11.29 22.86 9.51
N LEU A 414 10.87 21.65 9.11
CA LEU A 414 11.22 20.41 9.80
C LEU A 414 12.73 20.10 9.72
N GLN A 415 13.38 20.44 8.61
CA GLN A 415 14.81 20.26 8.46
C GLN A 415 15.61 21.24 9.33
N ALA A 416 15.16 22.49 9.46
CA ALA A 416 15.75 23.46 10.38
C ALA A 416 15.63 23.01 11.82
N ALA A 417 14.45 22.51 12.22
CA ALA A 417 14.20 21.98 13.56
C ALA A 417 15.01 20.69 13.85
N ARG A 418 15.34 19.89 12.82
CA ARG A 418 16.30 18.79 12.99
C ARG A 418 17.73 19.29 13.20
N ALA A 419 18.12 20.34 12.50
CA ALA A 419 19.46 20.90 12.60
C ALA A 419 19.71 21.58 13.96
N ASP A 420 18.70 22.15 14.60
CA ASP A 420 18.80 22.77 15.94
C ASP A 420 18.49 21.80 17.09
N GLY A 421 18.08 20.56 16.78
CA GLY A 421 17.81 19.50 17.75
C GLY A 421 16.38 19.51 18.34
N SER A 422 15.50 20.42 17.89
CA SER A 422 14.09 20.46 18.34
C SER A 422 13.24 19.35 17.71
N VAL A 423 13.77 18.71 16.65
CA VAL A 423 13.22 17.49 16.05
C VAL A 423 14.31 16.45 15.93
N SER A 424 14.05 15.25 16.42
CA SER A 424 14.94 14.10 16.26
C SER A 424 14.20 12.96 15.58
N ALA A 425 14.83 12.33 14.61
CA ALA A 425 14.27 11.21 13.85
C ALA A 425 15.18 9.99 13.96
N PHE A 426 14.63 8.87 14.39
CA PHE A 426 15.38 7.65 14.67
C PHE A 426 14.85 6.46 13.88
N PHE A 427 15.76 5.63 13.43
CA PHE A 427 15.51 4.30 12.91
C PHE A 427 15.62 3.28 14.05
N LEU A 428 14.64 2.36 14.12
CA LEU A 428 14.59 1.29 15.12
C LEU A 428 14.87 -0.10 14.52
N GLY A 429 14.77 -0.23 13.21
CA GLY A 429 14.91 -1.52 12.52
C GLY A 429 13.81 -1.79 11.53
N PHE A 430 13.65 -3.08 11.21
CA PHE A 430 12.56 -3.57 10.36
C PHE A 430 11.69 -4.56 11.10
N SER A 431 10.41 -4.57 10.75
CA SER A 431 9.47 -5.61 11.13
C SER A 431 8.81 -6.24 9.91
N VAL A 432 8.36 -7.47 10.05
CA VAL A 432 7.65 -8.24 9.02
C VAL A 432 6.33 -8.72 9.60
N ASP A 433 5.23 -8.38 8.98
CA ASP A 433 3.90 -8.89 9.32
C ASP A 433 3.87 -10.42 9.15
N ALA A 434 3.50 -11.17 10.16
CA ALA A 434 3.60 -12.61 10.13
C ALA A 434 2.61 -13.27 9.14
N LEU A 435 1.47 -12.63 8.86
CA LEU A 435 0.45 -13.16 7.97
C LEU A 435 0.79 -12.94 6.50
N THR A 436 1.15 -11.71 6.14
CA THR A 436 1.39 -11.29 4.76
C THR A 436 2.86 -11.32 4.35
N LEU A 437 3.78 -11.28 5.30
CA LEU A 437 5.21 -10.98 5.15
C LEU A 437 5.48 -9.56 4.61
N SER A 438 4.53 -8.64 4.68
CA SER A 438 4.78 -7.21 4.41
C SER A 438 5.80 -6.67 5.41
N THR A 439 6.77 -5.94 4.89
CA THR A 439 7.90 -5.42 5.68
C THR A 439 7.71 -3.93 5.96
N ASN A 440 8.11 -3.48 7.16
CA ASN A 440 8.04 -2.08 7.55
C ASN A 440 9.39 -1.62 8.09
N VAL A 441 9.81 -0.42 7.69
CA VAL A 441 10.85 0.36 8.37
C VAL A 441 10.21 0.97 9.62
N LEU A 442 10.74 0.68 10.78
CA LEU A 442 10.25 1.21 12.05
C LEU A 442 11.04 2.46 12.42
N THR A 443 10.34 3.56 12.59
CA THR A 443 10.95 4.86 12.93
C THR A 443 10.21 5.56 14.07
N VAL A 444 10.92 6.46 14.74
CA VAL A 444 10.36 7.36 15.75
C VAL A 444 10.80 8.78 15.42
N VAL A 445 9.88 9.72 15.48
CA VAL A 445 10.18 11.14 15.42
C VAL A 445 9.75 11.76 16.74
N VAL A 446 10.69 12.41 17.41
CA VAL A 446 10.47 13.18 18.64
C VAL A 446 10.51 14.65 18.27
N LEU A 447 9.45 15.39 18.57
CA LEU A 447 9.33 16.83 18.30
C LEU A 447 9.10 17.59 19.61
N ASP A 448 9.82 18.67 19.81
CA ASP A 448 9.50 19.64 20.85
C ASP A 448 8.08 20.19 20.67
N ASP A 449 7.40 20.44 21.78
CA ASP A 449 6.00 20.90 21.83
C ASP A 449 5.76 22.17 21.03
N ASP A 450 6.70 23.10 21.06
CA ASP A 450 6.63 24.37 20.33
C ASP A 450 6.69 24.15 18.81
N VAL A 451 7.61 23.29 18.34
CA VAL A 451 7.73 22.92 16.93
C VAL A 451 6.50 22.16 16.46
N PHE A 452 6.02 21.20 17.27
CA PHE A 452 4.80 20.48 16.94
C PHE A 452 3.61 21.44 16.76
N THR A 453 3.46 22.38 17.71
CA THR A 453 2.36 23.35 17.67
C THR A 453 2.49 24.32 16.49
N GLU A 454 3.71 24.76 16.19
CA GLU A 454 3.97 25.65 15.04
C GLU A 454 3.66 24.97 13.71
N VAL A 455 4.13 23.74 13.52
CA VAL A 455 4.01 23.00 12.24
C VAL A 455 2.64 22.36 12.07
N PHE A 456 2.13 21.74 13.14
CA PHE A 456 0.95 20.88 13.10
C PHE A 456 -0.22 21.41 13.97
N GLY A 457 -0.11 22.61 14.52
CA GLY A 457 -1.17 23.19 15.41
C GLY A 457 -2.51 23.43 14.73
N SER A 458 -2.52 23.52 13.40
CA SER A 458 -3.72 23.55 12.56
C SER A 458 -4.11 22.18 12.00
N THR A 459 -3.60 21.12 12.61
CA THR A 459 -3.80 19.73 12.18
C THR A 459 -5.25 19.42 11.85
N VAL A 460 -5.46 18.77 10.73
CA VAL A 460 -6.77 18.25 10.33
C VAL A 460 -7.15 17.14 11.31
N ARG A 461 -8.23 17.34 12.06
CA ARG A 461 -8.76 16.34 13.01
C ARG A 461 -9.23 15.07 12.29
N PHE A 462 -9.58 15.19 11.03
CA PHE A 462 -10.12 14.13 10.19
C PHE A 462 -9.43 14.21 8.83
N ASN A 463 -8.81 13.12 8.41
CA ASN A 463 -8.49 12.91 7.01
C ASN A 463 -9.58 12.04 6.36
N GLU A 464 -9.45 11.76 5.06
CA GLU A 464 -10.43 10.94 4.32
C GLU A 464 -10.57 9.53 4.88
N GLU A 465 -9.63 9.04 5.69
CA GLU A 465 -9.51 7.66 6.15
C GLU A 465 -9.85 7.44 7.62
N GLY A 466 -9.79 8.47 8.47
CA GLY A 466 -10.02 8.29 9.89
C GLY A 466 -9.91 9.55 10.74
N GLU A 467 -9.67 9.33 12.01
CA GLU A 467 -9.59 10.37 13.04
C GLU A 467 -8.28 10.26 13.81
N ILE A 468 -7.57 11.37 13.97
CA ILE A 468 -6.43 11.46 14.90
C ILE A 468 -7.02 11.44 16.31
N VAL A 469 -6.59 10.47 17.12
CA VAL A 469 -7.27 10.14 18.37
C VAL A 469 -6.46 10.57 19.57
N ALA A 470 -7.17 11.19 20.55
CA ALA A 470 -6.77 11.19 21.94
C ALA A 470 -7.49 10.05 22.68
N VAL A 471 -6.76 9.12 23.24
CA VAL A 471 -7.33 8.05 24.06
C VAL A 471 -7.34 8.51 25.52
N GLY A 472 -8.53 8.63 26.13
CA GLY A 472 -8.64 8.92 27.54
C GLY A 472 -9.25 10.28 27.91
N GLY A 473 -9.91 10.97 26.97
CA GLY A 473 -10.68 12.19 27.24
C GLY A 473 -9.93 13.52 26.97
N GLY A 474 -8.73 13.44 26.39
CA GLY A 474 -8.01 14.60 25.86
C GLY A 474 -8.52 15.03 24.47
N THR A 475 -8.03 16.16 23.95
CA THR A 475 -8.29 16.57 22.57
C THR A 475 -7.41 15.75 21.60
N PRO A 476 -7.82 15.50 20.36
CA PRO A 476 -7.02 14.78 19.37
C PRO A 476 -5.59 15.33 19.21
N ALA A 477 -5.41 16.63 19.31
CA ALA A 477 -4.11 17.29 19.25
C ALA A 477 -3.20 17.01 20.48
N GLU A 478 -3.75 16.48 21.59
CA GLU A 478 -2.98 16.16 22.79
C GLU A 478 -2.29 14.79 22.70
N GLY A 479 -2.79 13.89 21.85
CA GLY A 479 -2.25 12.54 21.70
C GLY A 479 -2.50 11.64 22.91
N VAL A 480 -1.82 10.50 22.95
CA VAL A 480 -1.85 9.52 24.04
C VAL A 480 -0.63 9.75 24.94
N PRO A 481 -0.77 9.87 26.28
CA PRO A 481 0.37 10.02 27.17
C PRO A 481 1.38 8.87 26.99
N PHE A 482 2.67 9.20 26.86
CA PHE A 482 3.73 8.21 26.73
C PHE A 482 4.17 7.69 28.11
N THR A 483 3.28 6.97 28.76
CA THR A 483 3.46 6.38 30.09
C THR A 483 3.38 4.87 30.03
N GLU A 484 3.98 4.17 31.00
CA GLU A 484 3.95 2.70 31.08
C GLU A 484 2.51 2.16 31.01
N THR A 485 1.60 2.79 31.74
CA THR A 485 0.20 2.36 31.78
C THR A 485 -0.50 2.51 30.44
N ALA A 486 -0.30 3.65 29.76
CA ALA A 486 -0.91 3.90 28.46
C ALA A 486 -0.30 3.00 27.37
N VAL A 487 1.02 2.89 27.32
CA VAL A 487 1.72 2.01 26.36
C VAL A 487 1.31 0.55 26.54
N ARG A 488 1.27 0.06 27.79
CA ARG A 488 0.82 -1.31 28.07
C ARG A 488 -0.63 -1.53 27.62
N ARG A 489 -1.52 -0.59 27.93
CA ARG A 489 -2.91 -0.65 27.49
C ARG A 489 -3.00 -0.74 25.96
N MET A 490 -2.28 0.10 25.22
CA MET A 490 -2.30 0.09 23.76
C MET A 490 -1.80 -1.24 23.19
N LEU A 491 -0.73 -1.82 23.75
CA LEU A 491 -0.16 -3.06 23.26
C LEU A 491 -0.96 -4.32 23.64
N GLU A 492 -1.66 -4.31 24.78
CA GLU A 492 -2.31 -5.52 25.32
C GLU A 492 -3.82 -5.56 25.07
N THR A 493 -4.49 -4.39 25.05
CA THR A 493 -5.95 -4.33 25.04
C THR A 493 -6.54 -3.63 23.83
N GLU A 494 -5.83 -2.66 23.25
CA GLU A 494 -6.34 -1.92 22.12
C GLU A 494 -5.98 -2.59 20.78
N PRO A 495 -6.80 -2.47 19.75
CA PRO A 495 -6.54 -3.07 18.45
C PRO A 495 -5.50 -2.26 17.66
N MET A 496 -4.23 -2.41 18.01
CA MET A 496 -3.12 -1.77 17.28
C MET A 496 -2.84 -2.47 15.95
N SER A 497 -2.47 -1.68 14.93
CA SER A 497 -1.84 -2.23 13.73
C SER A 497 -0.51 -2.91 14.09
N ALA A 498 -0.12 -3.94 13.35
CA ALA A 498 1.10 -4.71 13.65
C ALA A 498 2.36 -3.82 13.69
N SER A 499 2.57 -2.99 12.65
CA SER A 499 3.72 -2.06 12.61
C SER A 499 3.64 -0.99 13.69
N GLY A 500 2.43 -0.49 14.00
CA GLY A 500 2.22 0.48 15.08
C GLY A 500 2.57 -0.09 16.44
N ALA A 501 2.15 -1.32 16.72
CA ALA A 501 2.52 -2.02 17.95
C ALA A 501 4.04 -2.22 18.06
N ALA A 502 4.70 -2.57 16.95
CA ALA A 502 6.14 -2.73 16.92
C ALA A 502 6.89 -1.42 17.19
N CYS A 503 6.50 -0.32 16.53
CA CYS A 503 7.08 1.01 16.80
C CYS A 503 6.91 1.41 18.27
N LEU A 504 5.71 1.26 18.81
CA LEU A 504 5.41 1.64 20.18
C LEU A 504 6.18 0.78 21.21
N ALA A 505 6.26 -0.54 20.98
CA ALA A 505 7.00 -1.45 21.86
C ALA A 505 8.50 -1.13 21.89
N LEU A 506 9.11 -0.88 20.72
CA LEU A 506 10.52 -0.54 20.62
C LEU A 506 10.82 0.87 21.14
N ALA A 507 9.97 1.85 20.85
CA ALA A 507 10.12 3.19 21.40
C ALA A 507 10.05 3.17 22.93
N TRP A 508 9.13 2.41 23.52
CA TRP A 508 9.05 2.27 24.97
C TRP A 508 10.28 1.57 25.56
N LYS A 509 10.78 0.54 24.89
CA LYS A 509 12.02 -0.15 25.29
C LYS A 509 13.21 0.80 25.34
N HIS A 510 13.31 1.71 24.38
CA HIS A 510 14.45 2.61 24.20
C HIS A 510 14.15 4.06 24.61
N ARG A 511 13.12 4.32 25.45
CA ARG A 511 12.66 5.66 25.81
C ARG A 511 13.77 6.55 26.37
N ASP A 512 14.65 5.96 27.20
CA ASP A 512 15.76 6.70 27.82
C ASP A 512 16.75 7.22 26.74
N SER A 513 17.05 6.39 25.74
CA SER A 513 17.91 6.74 24.59
C SER A 513 17.22 7.72 23.63
N LEU A 514 15.89 7.78 23.63
CA LEU A 514 15.11 8.76 22.86
C LEU A 514 14.92 10.09 23.59
N GLY A 515 15.39 10.20 24.84
CA GLY A 515 15.27 11.41 25.64
C GLY A 515 13.86 11.63 26.23
N LEU A 516 13.07 10.56 26.43
CA LEU A 516 11.67 10.57 26.86
C LEU A 516 11.50 10.23 28.35
#